data_c3a9f3294eb5d7433cb978659b4de950
#
_entry.id   c3a9f3294eb5d7433cb978659b4de950
#
_cell.length_a   1.000
_cell.length_b   1.000
_cell.length_c   1.000
_cell.angle_alpha   90.00
_cell.angle_beta   90.00
_cell.angle_gamma   90.00
#
_symmetry.space_group_name_H-M   'P 1'
#
loop_
_entity.id
_entity.type
_entity.pdbx_description
1 polymer ?
#
loop_
_entity_poly.entity_id
_entity_poly.type
_entity_poly.pdbx_seq_one_letter_code
_entity_poly.pdbx_strand_id
1 'polypeptide(L)'
;ALELMRRYPEFIFMSSQPQLYQYVKEEAPEVYEEIKRRVREGRWETEGGMFVEADCNLASGESLIRQFLYGTRFFKREFGTENVILWLPDVFGYSAALPQIMKKCKIRYFMTTKLSWNEFNKMPYDTFMWEGIDGTAILTHFSPTRDYHTGGREDGNENSHYTTYNGFLCPSQVKGGWERYSPKYLNKEVLMCFGYGDGGGGATSQMLENQRRISKGIPGCHATVMSTARHFFETLEEHVSGSSWLPKWTGELYLEYHRGTYTSMARNKRYNRKAEFPTQDTEFLAVCDGLISGAAYPREELDSVCEAVLRNQFHDILPGSSIKEVYDDSKEEYEKLLAVDSRLMEASLKRLVSAIDAPEGALAVYNFGPEVKAEVVEFYYEGGWPVVYDGERKVSVQKSGERTYI
;
A
#
# COMPACT_ATOMS: atom_id res chain seq x y z
N ALA A 1 -1.06 -3.10 -23.38
CA ALA A 1 -0.63 -4.46 -23.04
C ALA A 1 -1.35 -5.51 -23.90
N LEU A 2 -2.68 -5.57 -23.92
CA LEU A 2 -3.46 -6.62 -24.61
C LEU A 2 -3.17 -6.73 -26.11
N GLU A 3 -3.04 -5.60 -26.83
CA GLU A 3 -2.67 -5.60 -28.25
C GLU A 3 -1.27 -6.20 -28.46
N LEU A 4 -0.32 -5.87 -27.59
CA LEU A 4 1.02 -6.45 -27.64
C LEU A 4 1.00 -7.96 -27.36
N MET A 5 0.14 -8.42 -26.45
CA MET A 5 -0.02 -9.85 -26.17
C MET A 5 -0.54 -10.65 -27.38
N ARG A 6 -1.33 -10.03 -28.26
CA ARG A 6 -1.76 -10.67 -29.51
C ARG A 6 -0.61 -10.87 -30.49
N ARG A 7 0.33 -9.93 -30.50
CA ARG A 7 1.48 -9.93 -31.45
C ARG A 7 2.70 -10.66 -30.89
N TYR A 8 2.87 -10.69 -29.57
CA TYR A 8 4.01 -11.26 -28.86
C TYR A 8 3.53 -12.33 -27.87
N PRO A 9 3.48 -13.61 -28.29
CA PRO A 9 2.97 -14.69 -27.43
C PRO A 9 3.75 -14.86 -26.13
N GLU A 10 5.02 -14.53 -26.11
CA GLU A 10 5.90 -14.59 -24.94
C GLU A 10 5.70 -13.44 -23.95
N PHE A 11 5.04 -12.37 -24.33
CA PHE A 11 4.89 -11.19 -23.47
C PHE A 11 4.04 -11.47 -22.25
N ILE A 12 4.60 -11.21 -21.08
CA ILE A 12 3.93 -11.25 -19.76
C ILE A 12 3.84 -9.81 -19.24
N PHE A 13 2.68 -9.46 -18.76
CA PHE A 13 2.39 -8.15 -18.17
C PHE A 13 1.94 -8.34 -16.72
N MET A 14 2.33 -7.43 -15.85
CA MET A 14 1.92 -7.40 -14.45
C MET A 14 1.19 -6.10 -14.13
N SER A 15 0.14 -6.18 -13.31
CA SER A 15 -0.54 -5.02 -12.73
C SER A 15 -0.94 -5.32 -11.28
N SER A 16 -0.64 -4.38 -10.38
CA SER A 16 -0.59 -4.60 -8.94
C SER A 16 -1.79 -4.06 -8.14
N GLN A 17 -2.61 -3.18 -8.69
CA GLN A 17 -3.55 -2.37 -7.92
C GLN A 17 -5.01 -2.70 -8.25
N PRO A 18 -5.78 -3.35 -7.34
CA PRO A 18 -7.21 -3.62 -7.49
C PRO A 18 -8.05 -2.44 -7.95
N GLN A 19 -7.76 -1.23 -7.46
CA GLN A 19 -8.47 -0.02 -7.84
C GLN A 19 -8.46 0.21 -9.36
N LEU A 20 -7.33 -0.06 -10.03
CA LEU A 20 -7.23 0.09 -11.48
C LEU A 20 -8.10 -0.94 -12.21
N TYR A 21 -8.20 -2.16 -11.67
CA TYR A 21 -9.07 -3.19 -12.22
C TYR A 21 -10.55 -2.86 -12.02
N GLN A 22 -10.92 -2.21 -10.91
CA GLN A 22 -12.28 -1.73 -10.68
C GLN A 22 -12.68 -0.70 -11.75
N TYR A 23 -11.83 0.28 -12.03
CA TYR A 23 -12.08 1.25 -13.10
C TYR A 23 -12.25 0.59 -14.47
N VAL A 24 -11.38 -0.37 -14.82
CA VAL A 24 -11.51 -1.09 -16.10
C VAL A 24 -12.78 -1.95 -16.13
N LYS A 25 -13.16 -2.54 -14.99
CA LYS A 25 -14.40 -3.35 -14.90
C LYS A 25 -15.65 -2.51 -15.11
N GLU A 26 -15.65 -1.27 -14.62
CA GLU A 26 -16.78 -0.35 -14.72
C GLU A 26 -16.83 0.33 -16.09
N GLU A 27 -15.73 0.83 -16.60
CA GLU A 27 -15.69 1.66 -17.81
C GLU A 27 -15.51 0.84 -19.10
N ALA A 28 -14.87 -0.33 -19.02
CA ALA A 28 -14.57 -1.18 -20.19
C ALA A 28 -14.66 -2.67 -19.85
N PRO A 29 -15.88 -3.19 -19.56
CA PRO A 29 -16.07 -4.56 -19.09
C PRO A 29 -15.56 -5.62 -20.06
N GLU A 30 -15.61 -5.39 -21.37
CA GLU A 30 -15.06 -6.29 -22.39
C GLU A 30 -13.53 -6.39 -22.30
N VAL A 31 -12.83 -5.28 -21.97
CA VAL A 31 -11.38 -5.26 -21.71
C VAL A 31 -11.09 -6.05 -20.44
N TYR A 32 -11.92 -5.89 -19.42
CA TYR A 32 -11.78 -6.61 -18.14
C TYR A 32 -11.89 -8.13 -18.34
N GLU A 33 -12.85 -8.61 -19.14
CA GLU A 33 -12.97 -10.03 -19.44
C GLU A 33 -11.79 -10.56 -20.28
N GLU A 34 -11.21 -9.76 -21.18
CA GLU A 34 -9.96 -10.13 -21.85
C GLU A 34 -8.80 -10.23 -20.85
N ILE A 35 -8.68 -9.32 -19.89
CA ILE A 35 -7.68 -9.41 -18.81
C ILE A 35 -7.84 -10.73 -18.06
N LYS A 36 -9.06 -11.09 -17.63
CA LYS A 36 -9.32 -12.37 -16.95
C LYS A 36 -8.86 -13.57 -17.77
N ARG A 37 -9.06 -13.53 -19.09
CA ARG A 37 -8.56 -14.58 -19.98
C ARG A 37 -7.02 -14.64 -19.96
N ARG A 38 -6.33 -13.48 -20.04
CA ARG A 38 -4.85 -13.43 -19.99
C ARG A 38 -4.29 -13.90 -18.65
N VAL A 39 -4.99 -13.64 -17.56
CA VAL A 39 -4.63 -14.18 -16.22
C VAL A 39 -4.71 -15.71 -16.25
N ARG A 40 -5.79 -16.29 -16.76
CA ARG A 40 -5.91 -17.76 -16.89
C ARG A 40 -4.86 -18.40 -17.81
N GLU A 41 -4.36 -17.66 -18.81
CA GLU A 41 -3.28 -18.07 -19.70
C GLU A 41 -1.89 -17.93 -19.04
N GLY A 42 -1.78 -17.37 -17.82
CA GLY A 42 -0.51 -17.07 -17.15
C GLY A 42 0.28 -15.94 -17.77
N ARG A 43 -0.35 -15.10 -18.59
CA ARG A 43 0.28 -14.00 -19.33
C ARG A 43 -0.01 -12.61 -18.75
N TRP A 44 -0.89 -12.55 -17.77
CA TRP A 44 -1.17 -11.35 -16.98
C TRP A 44 -1.06 -11.73 -15.52
N GLU A 45 -0.04 -11.21 -14.86
CA GLU A 45 0.24 -11.45 -13.46
C GLU A 45 -0.50 -10.44 -12.59
N THR A 46 -1.26 -10.94 -11.61
CA THR A 46 -2.00 -10.15 -10.63
C THR A 46 -1.31 -10.27 -9.27
N GLU A 47 -0.18 -9.62 -9.12
CA GLU A 47 0.56 -9.52 -7.85
C GLU A 47 0.55 -8.08 -7.33
N GLY A 48 0.96 -7.87 -6.07
CA GLY A 48 1.08 -6.55 -5.45
C GLY A 48 0.61 -6.51 -4.02
N GLY A 49 -0.38 -7.33 -3.68
CA GLY A 49 -0.87 -7.55 -2.31
C GLY A 49 -1.80 -6.47 -1.77
N MET A 50 -1.50 -5.18 -1.97
CA MET A 50 -2.30 -4.06 -1.48
C MET A 50 -3.42 -3.65 -2.46
N PHE A 51 -4.44 -2.95 -1.95
CA PHE A 51 -5.54 -2.40 -2.75
C PHE A 51 -5.06 -1.32 -3.73
N VAL A 52 -4.19 -0.42 -3.26
CA VAL A 52 -3.36 0.49 -4.06
C VAL A 52 -1.92 0.38 -3.59
N GLU A 53 -0.97 0.93 -4.34
CA GLU A 53 0.42 1.10 -3.88
C GLU A 53 0.47 2.22 -2.83
N ALA A 54 0.15 1.86 -1.58
CA ALA A 54 -0.11 2.81 -0.51
C ALA A 54 1.17 3.40 0.10
N ASP A 55 1.06 4.64 0.59
CA ASP A 55 2.05 5.21 1.51
C ASP A 55 2.19 4.34 2.77
N CYS A 56 3.43 3.99 3.11
CA CYS A 56 3.74 3.08 4.21
C CYS A 56 4.26 3.78 5.47
N ASN A 57 4.25 5.11 5.52
CA ASN A 57 4.73 5.89 6.65
C ASN A 57 3.59 6.65 7.36
N LEU A 58 2.65 7.20 6.61
CA LEU A 58 1.57 8.05 7.13
C LEU A 58 0.27 7.27 7.40
N ALA A 59 0.02 6.20 6.64
CA ALA A 59 -1.09 5.29 6.89
C ALA A 59 -0.90 4.55 8.23
N SER A 60 -1.99 4.30 8.96
CA SER A 60 -1.94 3.52 10.20
C SER A 60 -1.63 2.05 9.94
N GLY A 61 -1.16 1.33 10.97
CA GLY A 61 -0.94 -0.11 10.87
C GLY A 61 -2.21 -0.88 10.49
N GLU A 62 -3.35 -0.48 11.03
CA GLU A 62 -4.66 -1.05 10.65
C GLU A 62 -4.99 -0.78 9.19
N SER A 63 -4.76 0.44 8.69
CA SER A 63 -4.97 0.75 7.27
C SER A 63 -4.07 -0.09 6.36
N LEU A 64 -2.81 -0.30 6.74
CA LEU A 64 -1.91 -1.19 5.99
C LEU A 64 -2.41 -2.65 5.97
N ILE A 65 -2.96 -3.14 7.09
CA ILE A 65 -3.62 -4.46 7.12
C ILE A 65 -4.82 -4.49 6.17
N ARG A 66 -5.64 -3.42 6.15
CA ARG A 66 -6.80 -3.30 5.25
C ARG A 66 -6.38 -3.20 3.78
N GLN A 67 -5.28 -2.53 3.46
CA GLN A 67 -4.70 -2.55 2.12
C GLN A 67 -4.47 -3.99 1.63
N PHE A 68 -3.87 -4.84 2.46
CA PHE A 68 -3.70 -6.27 2.12
C PHE A 68 -5.01 -7.04 2.11
N LEU A 69 -5.91 -6.79 3.06
CA LEU A 69 -7.19 -7.50 3.15
C LEU A 69 -8.04 -7.26 1.91
N TYR A 70 -8.22 -6.00 1.52
CA TYR A 70 -9.02 -5.63 0.34
C TYR A 70 -8.31 -6.03 -0.95
N GLY A 71 -6.98 -5.82 -1.02
CA GLY A 71 -6.19 -6.19 -2.19
C GLY A 71 -6.23 -7.69 -2.48
N THR A 72 -5.84 -8.51 -1.52
CA THR A 72 -5.79 -9.97 -1.69
C THR A 72 -7.18 -10.58 -1.87
N ARG A 73 -8.21 -10.06 -1.16
CA ARG A 73 -9.61 -10.48 -1.35
C ARG A 73 -10.10 -10.19 -2.76
N PHE A 74 -9.79 -9.02 -3.31
CA PHE A 74 -10.14 -8.65 -4.68
C PHE A 74 -9.53 -9.63 -5.69
N PHE A 75 -8.22 -9.85 -5.64
CA PHE A 75 -7.54 -10.76 -6.57
C PHE A 75 -8.04 -12.20 -6.44
N LYS A 76 -8.30 -12.66 -5.23
CA LYS A 76 -8.87 -13.99 -5.00
C LYS A 76 -10.28 -14.14 -5.59
N ARG A 77 -11.13 -13.13 -5.36
CA ARG A 77 -12.53 -13.14 -5.84
C ARG A 77 -12.62 -13.02 -7.35
N GLU A 78 -11.88 -12.10 -7.96
CA GLU A 78 -12.01 -11.75 -9.37
C GLU A 78 -11.20 -12.67 -10.30
N PHE A 79 -10.03 -13.13 -9.84
CA PHE A 79 -9.08 -13.87 -10.67
C PHE A 79 -8.73 -15.27 -10.11
N GLY A 80 -9.10 -15.59 -8.89
CA GLY A 80 -8.75 -16.84 -8.22
C GLY A 80 -7.28 -16.92 -7.78
N THR A 81 -6.54 -15.82 -7.85
CA THR A 81 -5.11 -15.75 -7.55
C THR A 81 -4.84 -15.39 -6.08
N GLU A 82 -3.73 -15.88 -5.56
CA GLU A 82 -3.21 -15.50 -4.24
C GLU A 82 -1.97 -14.64 -4.44
N ASN A 83 -1.83 -13.57 -3.64
CA ASN A 83 -0.67 -12.69 -3.69
C ASN A 83 0.34 -13.09 -2.63
N VAL A 84 1.61 -13.07 -2.99
CA VAL A 84 2.72 -13.37 -2.09
C VAL A 84 3.80 -12.28 -2.12
N ILE A 85 3.68 -11.31 -3.01
CA ILE A 85 4.64 -10.21 -3.18
C ILE A 85 3.96 -8.91 -2.80
N LEU A 86 4.61 -8.11 -1.96
CA LEU A 86 4.33 -6.68 -1.84
C LEU A 86 5.15 -5.96 -2.92
N TRP A 87 4.43 -5.29 -3.83
CA TRP A 87 5.01 -4.61 -4.98
C TRP A 87 4.81 -3.12 -4.86
N LEU A 88 5.83 -2.40 -4.41
CA LEU A 88 5.80 -0.96 -4.19
C LEU A 88 7.04 -0.29 -4.81
N PRO A 89 7.11 -0.16 -6.14
CA PRO A 89 8.31 0.33 -6.81
C PRO A 89 8.62 1.79 -6.50
N ASP A 90 7.61 2.62 -6.23
CA ASP A 90 7.74 4.09 -6.14
C ASP A 90 7.35 4.70 -4.79
N VAL A 91 7.04 3.94 -3.78
CA VAL A 91 6.61 4.45 -2.47
C VAL A 91 7.78 5.07 -1.68
N PHE A 92 7.51 6.12 -0.91
CA PHE A 92 8.50 7.06 -0.36
C PHE A 92 9.05 6.65 1.01
N GLY A 93 9.38 5.39 1.16
CA GLY A 93 9.92 4.80 2.40
C GLY A 93 8.91 3.88 3.09
N TYR A 94 9.42 3.03 3.98
CA TYR A 94 8.67 1.90 4.53
C TYR A 94 8.94 1.74 6.01
N SER A 95 7.86 1.75 6.80
CA SER A 95 7.92 1.58 8.25
C SER A 95 8.52 0.22 8.64
N ALA A 96 9.31 0.19 9.70
CA ALA A 96 9.84 -1.04 10.29
C ALA A 96 8.76 -2.00 10.85
N ALA A 97 7.51 -1.57 10.95
CA ALA A 97 6.38 -2.44 11.29
C ALA A 97 5.85 -3.27 10.11
N LEU A 98 6.21 -2.89 8.87
CA LEU A 98 5.65 -3.50 7.66
C LEU A 98 6.00 -4.99 7.51
N PRO A 99 7.23 -5.48 7.81
CA PRO A 99 7.54 -6.91 7.75
C PRO A 99 6.61 -7.78 8.60
N GLN A 100 6.27 -7.35 9.81
CA GLN A 100 5.32 -8.05 10.68
C GLN A 100 3.93 -8.13 10.04
N ILE A 101 3.43 -7.01 9.52
CA ILE A 101 2.13 -6.93 8.85
C ILE A 101 2.11 -7.85 7.63
N MET A 102 3.11 -7.76 6.77
CA MET A 102 3.27 -8.61 5.59
C MET A 102 3.20 -10.10 5.94
N LYS A 103 4.01 -10.53 6.91
CA LYS A 103 4.05 -11.93 7.35
C LYS A 103 2.70 -12.44 7.83
N LYS A 104 1.99 -11.63 8.64
CA LYS A 104 0.66 -11.96 9.15
C LYS A 104 -0.39 -11.97 8.04
N CYS A 105 -0.23 -11.14 7.01
CA CYS A 105 -1.05 -11.14 5.79
C CYS A 105 -0.62 -12.18 4.74
N LYS A 106 0.35 -13.08 5.06
CA LYS A 106 0.88 -14.15 4.19
C LYS A 106 1.65 -13.64 2.96
N ILE A 107 2.11 -12.41 3.00
CA ILE A 107 3.02 -11.85 2.00
C ILE A 107 4.45 -12.28 2.36
N ARG A 108 5.16 -12.86 1.39
CA ARG A 108 6.48 -13.49 1.59
C ARG A 108 7.63 -12.65 1.09
N TYR A 109 7.39 -11.82 0.09
CA TYR A 109 8.42 -11.11 -0.67
C TYR A 109 8.11 -9.62 -0.75
N PHE A 110 9.16 -8.83 -0.86
CA PHE A 110 9.04 -7.38 -1.03
C PHE A 110 9.89 -6.87 -2.19
N MET A 111 9.32 -6.01 -3.02
CA MET A 111 10.00 -5.36 -4.14
C MET A 111 9.82 -3.85 -4.12
N THR A 112 10.93 -3.13 -4.30
CA THR A 112 10.93 -1.69 -4.56
C THR A 112 12.13 -1.26 -5.43
N THR A 113 12.15 -0.01 -5.87
CA THR A 113 13.29 0.65 -6.50
C THR A 113 13.59 2.02 -5.87
N LYS A 114 12.61 2.62 -5.20
CA LYS A 114 12.62 4.04 -4.80
C LYS A 114 13.77 4.43 -3.89
N LEU A 115 14.24 3.55 -3.01
CA LEU A 115 15.33 3.86 -2.09
C LEU A 115 16.68 4.09 -2.77
N SER A 116 16.82 3.69 -4.03
CA SER A 116 18.00 4.02 -4.84
C SER A 116 18.17 5.52 -5.09
N TRP A 117 17.11 6.31 -4.86
CA TRP A 117 17.13 7.77 -4.99
C TRP A 117 17.80 8.47 -3.83
N ASN A 118 18.09 7.77 -2.73
CA ASN A 118 18.87 8.31 -1.63
C ASN A 118 20.25 8.78 -2.13
N GLU A 119 20.65 9.97 -1.74
CA GLU A 119 21.94 10.56 -2.12
C GLU A 119 23.03 10.18 -1.11
N PHE A 120 22.74 10.29 0.17
CA PHE A 120 23.68 10.08 1.26
C PHE A 120 23.56 8.70 1.90
N ASN A 121 22.34 8.26 2.24
CA ASN A 121 22.07 6.98 2.91
C ASN A 121 21.68 5.90 1.90
N LYS A 122 22.63 5.49 1.07
CA LYS A 122 22.40 4.44 0.06
C LYS A 122 22.26 3.08 0.69
N MET A 123 21.24 2.33 0.25
CA MET A 123 21.13 0.93 0.64
C MET A 123 22.32 0.13 0.09
N PRO A 124 23.03 -0.61 0.97
CA PRO A 124 24.21 -1.37 0.55
C PRO A 124 23.88 -2.68 -0.15
N TYR A 125 22.61 -3.09 -0.15
CA TYR A 125 22.16 -4.39 -0.64
C TYR A 125 20.99 -4.26 -1.60
N ASP A 126 20.99 -5.04 -2.68
CA ASP A 126 19.86 -5.18 -3.58
C ASP A 126 18.98 -6.39 -3.22
N THR A 127 19.56 -7.42 -2.59
CA THR A 127 18.86 -8.61 -2.09
C THR A 127 19.28 -8.88 -0.66
N PHE A 128 18.28 -8.94 0.24
CA PHE A 128 18.53 -9.09 1.68
C PHE A 128 17.28 -9.57 2.42
N MET A 129 17.45 -9.99 3.68
CA MET A 129 16.33 -10.16 4.61
C MET A 129 16.02 -8.83 5.30
N TRP A 130 14.84 -8.30 5.10
CA TRP A 130 14.37 -7.12 5.81
C TRP A 130 13.69 -7.52 7.11
N GLU A 131 14.28 -7.13 8.24
CA GLU A 131 13.81 -7.45 9.58
C GLU A 131 13.10 -6.24 10.21
N GLY A 132 11.85 -6.47 10.63
CA GLY A 132 11.02 -5.47 11.29
C GLY A 132 11.25 -5.39 12.79
N ILE A 133 10.41 -4.56 13.45
CA ILE A 133 10.50 -4.23 14.88
C ILE A 133 10.29 -5.44 15.81
N ASP A 134 9.64 -6.49 15.35
CA ASP A 134 9.33 -7.73 16.12
C ASP A 134 10.28 -8.90 15.76
N GLY A 135 11.31 -8.65 14.94
CA GLY A 135 12.23 -9.68 14.45
C GLY A 135 11.71 -10.48 13.24
N THR A 136 10.49 -10.20 12.77
CA THR A 136 9.99 -10.80 11.52
C THR A 136 10.84 -10.37 10.34
N ALA A 137 11.27 -11.33 9.51
CA ALA A 137 12.09 -11.06 8.35
C ALA A 137 11.40 -11.46 7.04
N ILE A 138 11.55 -10.62 6.00
CA ILE A 138 10.97 -10.78 4.66
C ILE A 138 12.07 -10.73 3.62
N LEU A 139 12.06 -11.68 2.67
CA LEU A 139 12.99 -11.64 1.55
C LEU A 139 12.66 -10.46 0.63
N THR A 140 13.65 -9.60 0.46
CA THR A 140 13.52 -8.32 -0.24
C THR A 140 14.47 -8.26 -1.43
N HIS A 141 13.96 -7.71 -2.55
CA HIS A 141 14.79 -7.44 -3.73
C HIS A 141 14.50 -6.05 -4.27
N PHE A 142 15.56 -5.28 -4.48
CA PHE A 142 15.52 -3.99 -5.16
C PHE A 142 15.92 -4.20 -6.61
N SER A 143 15.04 -3.84 -7.56
CA SER A 143 15.37 -3.96 -8.98
C SER A 143 16.52 -3.00 -9.35
N PRO A 144 17.65 -3.55 -9.85
CA PRO A 144 18.85 -2.74 -10.15
C PRO A 144 18.82 -2.12 -11.54
N THR A 145 17.68 -2.03 -12.19
CA THR A 145 17.52 -1.57 -13.58
C THR A 145 18.03 -0.16 -13.78
N ARG A 146 19.08 0.01 -14.60
CA ARG A 146 19.64 1.30 -15.02
C ARG A 146 20.63 1.11 -16.18
N ASP A 147 20.85 2.16 -16.98
CA ASP A 147 21.84 2.14 -18.04
C ASP A 147 23.27 1.91 -17.54
N TYR A 148 24.02 1.14 -18.30
CA TYR A 148 25.44 0.86 -18.01
C TYR A 148 26.32 2.11 -18.15
N HIS A 149 26.03 2.93 -19.15
CA HIS A 149 26.83 4.11 -19.51
C HIS A 149 26.47 5.39 -18.73
N THR A 150 25.57 5.34 -17.78
CA THR A 150 25.24 6.54 -17.00
C THR A 150 26.34 6.93 -16.03
N GLY A 151 27.45 7.35 -16.56
CA GLY A 151 28.45 8.15 -15.86
C GLY A 151 28.15 9.64 -15.91
N GLY A 152 27.10 10.06 -16.60
CA GLY A 152 26.64 11.43 -16.62
C GLY A 152 25.15 11.49 -16.87
N ARG A 153 24.42 12.18 -16.02
CA ARG A 153 23.05 12.60 -16.34
C ARG A 153 23.15 13.70 -17.40
N GLU A 154 22.14 13.79 -18.25
CA GLU A 154 21.93 14.99 -19.09
C GLU A 154 21.85 16.28 -18.25
N ASP A 155 21.57 16.15 -16.92
CA ASP A 155 21.55 17.24 -15.95
C ASP A 155 22.91 17.52 -15.25
N GLY A 156 23.99 16.87 -15.69
CA GLY A 156 25.36 17.09 -15.18
C GLY A 156 25.66 16.49 -13.79
N ASN A 157 24.76 15.70 -13.22
CA ASN A 157 25.01 15.06 -11.93
C ASN A 157 25.62 13.66 -12.11
N GLU A 158 26.94 13.57 -12.09
CA GLU A 158 27.71 12.33 -12.27
C GLU A 158 27.46 11.26 -11.20
N ASN A 159 26.87 11.63 -10.04
CA ASN A 159 26.67 10.76 -8.88
C ASN A 159 25.25 10.18 -8.79
N SER A 160 24.41 10.32 -9.79
CA SER A 160 23.06 9.76 -9.75
C SER A 160 23.11 8.24 -9.78
N HIS A 161 22.62 7.59 -8.72
CA HIS A 161 22.62 6.13 -8.53
C HIS A 161 21.21 5.52 -8.54
N TYR A 162 20.18 6.29 -8.89
CA TYR A 162 18.82 5.78 -8.88
C TYR A 162 18.61 4.70 -9.94
N THR A 163 17.86 3.69 -9.58
CA THR A 163 17.34 2.65 -10.47
C THR A 163 15.89 2.94 -10.81
N THR A 164 15.35 2.26 -11.81
CA THR A 164 14.01 2.53 -12.32
C THR A 164 13.20 1.25 -12.47
N TYR A 165 11.88 1.37 -12.34
CA TYR A 165 10.88 0.41 -12.79
C TYR A 165 10.40 0.70 -14.24
N ASN A 166 10.81 1.83 -14.83
CA ASN A 166 10.50 2.27 -16.19
C ASN A 166 11.59 1.85 -17.20
N GLY A 167 12.01 0.59 -17.17
CA GLY A 167 13.07 0.11 -18.07
C GLY A 167 12.68 0.14 -19.55
N PHE A 168 13.66 0.41 -20.42
CA PHE A 168 13.48 0.39 -21.88
C PHE A 168 13.83 -0.96 -22.52
N LEU A 169 14.31 -1.91 -21.72
CA LEU A 169 14.73 -3.23 -22.20
C LEU A 169 15.70 -3.12 -23.37
N CYS A 170 16.78 -2.40 -23.18
CA CYS A 170 17.89 -2.25 -24.12
C CYS A 170 19.18 -2.90 -23.56
N PRO A 171 20.17 -3.24 -24.43
CA PRO A 171 21.41 -3.88 -23.98
C PRO A 171 22.14 -3.12 -22.87
N SER A 172 22.15 -1.78 -22.92
CA SER A 172 22.78 -0.94 -21.89
C SER A 172 22.14 -1.14 -20.52
N GLN A 173 20.80 -1.19 -20.43
CA GLN A 173 20.11 -1.40 -19.17
C GLN A 173 20.26 -2.84 -18.64
N VAL A 174 20.20 -3.84 -19.50
CA VAL A 174 20.42 -5.23 -19.12
C VAL A 174 21.83 -5.42 -18.56
N LYS A 175 22.85 -4.88 -19.24
CA LYS A 175 24.22 -4.90 -18.77
C LYS A 175 24.37 -4.11 -17.46
N GLY A 176 23.86 -2.89 -17.41
CA GLY A 176 23.97 -2.00 -16.25
C GLY A 176 23.26 -2.58 -15.01
N GLY A 177 22.10 -3.19 -15.17
CA GLY A 177 21.38 -3.88 -14.08
C GLY A 177 22.22 -5.00 -13.47
N TRP A 178 22.85 -5.84 -14.31
CA TRP A 178 23.73 -6.90 -13.82
C TRP A 178 25.02 -6.35 -13.18
N GLU A 179 25.70 -5.40 -13.83
CA GLU A 179 26.95 -4.84 -13.30
C GLU A 179 26.75 -4.20 -11.92
N ARG A 180 25.63 -3.58 -11.72
CA ARG A 180 25.26 -2.89 -10.47
C ARG A 180 24.82 -3.85 -9.38
N TYR A 181 24.18 -4.97 -9.73
CA TYR A 181 23.70 -5.94 -8.77
C TYR A 181 24.83 -6.40 -7.83
N SER A 182 24.68 -6.16 -6.54
CA SER A 182 25.77 -6.35 -5.58
C SER A 182 25.98 -7.82 -5.17
N PRO A 183 24.94 -8.62 -4.80
CA PRO A 183 25.14 -9.95 -4.25
C PRO A 183 25.26 -11.05 -5.34
N LYS A 184 26.11 -10.85 -6.37
CA LYS A 184 26.35 -11.82 -7.44
C LYS A 184 26.84 -13.19 -6.96
N TYR A 185 27.38 -13.26 -5.75
CA TYR A 185 27.78 -14.50 -5.10
C TYR A 185 26.62 -15.33 -4.57
N LEU A 186 25.46 -14.69 -4.31
CA LEU A 186 24.25 -15.35 -3.81
C LEU A 186 23.32 -15.77 -4.95
N ASN A 187 23.18 -14.93 -5.96
CA ASN A 187 22.19 -15.11 -7.01
C ASN A 187 22.76 -14.72 -8.38
N LYS A 188 22.32 -15.40 -9.42
CA LYS A 188 22.79 -15.20 -10.81
C LYS A 188 21.75 -14.53 -11.70
N GLU A 189 20.63 -14.14 -11.15
CA GLU A 189 19.51 -13.53 -11.85
C GLU A 189 19.14 -12.19 -11.22
N VAL A 190 18.59 -11.27 -12.03
CA VAL A 190 18.07 -10.00 -11.57
C VAL A 190 16.72 -9.75 -12.21
N LEU A 191 15.82 -9.15 -11.45
CA LEU A 191 14.53 -8.71 -11.95
C LEU A 191 14.68 -7.39 -12.66
N MET A 192 14.25 -7.32 -13.92
CA MET A 192 14.19 -6.10 -14.70
C MET A 192 12.74 -5.79 -15.06
N CYS A 193 12.18 -4.73 -14.47
CA CYS A 193 10.89 -4.19 -14.87
C CYS A 193 11.08 -3.28 -16.08
N PHE A 194 10.17 -3.36 -17.06
CA PHE A 194 10.24 -2.53 -18.27
C PHE A 194 8.87 -2.06 -18.73
N GLY A 195 8.86 -0.96 -19.46
CA GLY A 195 7.66 -0.28 -19.93
C GLY A 195 7.55 1.11 -19.30
N TYR A 196 6.82 2.00 -19.97
CA TYR A 196 6.55 3.33 -19.45
C TYR A 196 5.53 3.24 -18.30
N GLY A 197 5.96 3.48 -17.07
CA GLY A 197 5.13 3.70 -15.91
C GLY A 197 4.61 5.13 -15.82
N ASP A 198 4.18 5.57 -14.65
CA ASP A 198 3.67 6.93 -14.39
C ASP A 198 2.55 7.35 -15.38
N GLY A 199 1.66 6.42 -15.74
CA GLY A 199 0.62 6.66 -16.74
C GLY A 199 1.12 6.66 -18.20
N GLY A 200 2.37 6.30 -18.45
CA GLY A 200 3.01 6.35 -19.77
C GLY A 200 2.64 5.25 -20.77
N GLY A 201 1.75 4.31 -20.41
CA GLY A 201 1.18 3.32 -21.32
C GLY A 201 1.86 1.96 -21.36
N GLY A 202 2.86 1.70 -20.54
CA GLY A 202 3.52 0.39 -20.39
C GLY A 202 4.54 0.07 -21.49
N ALA A 203 4.66 -1.21 -21.82
CA ALA A 203 5.63 -1.69 -22.81
C ALA A 203 5.29 -1.24 -24.24
N THR A 204 6.33 -1.15 -25.07
CA THR A 204 6.21 -0.90 -26.51
C THR A 204 6.65 -2.10 -27.33
N SER A 205 6.25 -2.13 -28.62
CA SER A 205 6.73 -3.17 -29.54
C SER A 205 8.25 -3.14 -29.68
N GLN A 206 8.87 -1.95 -29.65
CA GLN A 206 10.34 -1.84 -29.72
C GLN A 206 11.03 -2.54 -28.54
N MET A 207 10.51 -2.40 -27.34
CA MET A 207 11.06 -3.09 -26.14
C MET A 207 10.97 -4.62 -26.29
N LEU A 208 9.86 -5.12 -26.82
CA LEU A 208 9.67 -6.55 -27.05
C LEU A 208 10.57 -7.10 -28.17
N GLU A 209 10.76 -6.34 -29.24
CA GLU A 209 11.73 -6.70 -30.29
C GLU A 209 13.17 -6.66 -29.77
N ASN A 210 13.50 -5.72 -28.89
CA ASN A 210 14.81 -5.71 -28.21
C ASN A 210 15.00 -6.97 -27.38
N GLN A 211 13.98 -7.35 -26.59
CA GLN A 211 14.02 -8.58 -25.78
C GLN A 211 14.27 -9.83 -26.63
N ARG A 212 13.56 -9.97 -27.75
CA ARG A 212 13.76 -11.09 -28.70
C ARG A 212 15.18 -11.18 -29.25
N ARG A 213 15.84 -10.03 -29.42
CA ARG A 213 17.23 -9.97 -29.86
C ARG A 213 18.20 -10.30 -28.74
N ILE A 214 18.00 -9.69 -27.56
CA ILE A 214 18.86 -9.88 -26.39
C ILE A 214 18.77 -11.35 -25.89
N SER A 215 17.59 -11.96 -25.92
CA SER A 215 17.40 -13.36 -25.50
C SER A 215 18.21 -14.38 -26.34
N LYS A 216 18.59 -14.01 -27.57
CA LYS A 216 19.46 -14.84 -28.42
C LYS A 216 20.95 -14.74 -28.08
N GLY A 217 21.30 -13.88 -27.15
CA GLY A 217 22.66 -13.57 -26.74
C GLY A 217 23.29 -12.45 -27.58
N ILE A 218 23.77 -11.42 -26.88
CA ILE A 218 24.56 -10.32 -27.43
C ILE A 218 25.92 -10.37 -26.73
N PRO A 219 27.06 -10.35 -27.43
CA PRO A 219 28.36 -10.33 -26.80
C PRO A 219 28.50 -9.23 -25.74
N GLY A 220 28.91 -9.62 -24.52
CA GLY A 220 29.05 -8.69 -23.38
C GLY A 220 27.74 -8.25 -22.71
N CYS A 221 26.62 -8.88 -23.06
CA CYS A 221 25.32 -8.64 -22.42
C CYS A 221 24.73 -9.97 -21.94
N HIS A 222 24.04 -9.93 -20.82
CA HIS A 222 23.37 -11.11 -20.26
C HIS A 222 22.11 -11.44 -21.07
N ALA A 223 21.76 -12.72 -21.16
CA ALA A 223 20.50 -13.15 -21.76
C ALA A 223 19.32 -12.73 -20.89
N THR A 224 18.19 -12.45 -21.54
CA THR A 224 16.93 -12.11 -20.88
C THR A 224 15.85 -13.12 -21.20
N VAL A 225 15.01 -13.42 -20.22
CA VAL A 225 13.81 -14.24 -20.39
C VAL A 225 12.60 -13.46 -19.91
N MET A 226 11.45 -13.64 -20.57
CA MET A 226 10.18 -13.16 -20.02
C MET A 226 9.77 -14.06 -18.86
N SER A 227 9.39 -13.45 -17.76
CA SER A 227 9.02 -14.16 -16.53
C SER A 227 7.96 -13.41 -15.76
N THR A 228 7.41 -14.06 -14.73
CA THR A 228 6.57 -13.42 -13.71
C THR A 228 7.44 -12.98 -12.53
N ALA A 229 6.98 -11.97 -11.79
CA ALA A 229 7.61 -11.55 -10.56
C ALA A 229 7.62 -12.71 -9.53
N ARG A 230 6.52 -13.47 -9.47
CA ARG A 230 6.42 -14.63 -8.59
C ARG A 230 7.51 -15.67 -8.87
N HIS A 231 7.69 -16.06 -10.12
CA HIS A 231 8.73 -17.04 -10.50
C HIS A 231 10.13 -16.54 -10.12
N PHE A 232 10.41 -15.26 -10.38
CA PHE A 232 11.68 -14.67 -9.97
C PHE A 232 11.91 -14.78 -8.46
N PHE A 233 10.94 -14.43 -7.63
CA PHE A 233 11.09 -14.46 -6.17
C PHE A 233 11.18 -15.90 -5.62
N GLU A 234 10.45 -16.84 -6.19
CA GLU A 234 10.53 -18.25 -5.80
C GLU A 234 11.92 -18.84 -6.15
N THR A 235 12.43 -18.55 -7.33
CA THR A 235 13.80 -18.94 -7.73
C THR A 235 14.85 -18.23 -6.86
N LEU A 236 14.67 -16.95 -6.56
CA LEU A 236 15.56 -16.22 -5.67
C LEU A 236 15.59 -16.85 -4.27
N GLU A 237 14.44 -17.20 -3.71
CA GLU A 237 14.35 -17.86 -2.40
C GLU A 237 15.09 -19.19 -2.39
N GLU A 238 14.96 -20.00 -3.45
CA GLU A 238 15.71 -21.25 -3.60
C GLU A 238 17.22 -21.01 -3.61
N HIS A 239 17.69 -20.00 -4.35
CA HIS A 239 19.12 -19.70 -4.45
C HIS A 239 19.72 -19.18 -3.14
N VAL A 240 18.98 -18.44 -2.34
CA VAL A 240 19.49 -17.84 -1.10
C VAL A 240 19.14 -18.63 0.16
N SER A 241 18.29 -19.65 0.05
CA SER A 241 17.83 -20.46 1.18
C SER A 241 19.00 -21.15 1.87
N GLY A 242 19.07 -20.97 3.20
CA GLY A 242 20.14 -21.55 4.01
C GLY A 242 21.51 -20.87 3.87
N SER A 243 21.64 -19.82 3.06
CA SER A 243 22.90 -19.10 2.92
C SER A 243 23.17 -18.21 4.14
N SER A 244 24.29 -18.43 4.80
CA SER A 244 24.79 -17.57 5.88
C SER A 244 25.31 -16.21 5.38
N TRP A 245 25.44 -16.04 4.07
CA TRP A 245 25.94 -14.84 3.42
C TRP A 245 24.81 -13.88 2.98
N LEU A 246 23.52 -14.28 3.13
CA LEU A 246 22.40 -13.41 2.83
C LEU A 246 22.38 -12.25 3.83
N PRO A 247 22.56 -11.00 3.36
CA PRO A 247 22.59 -9.86 4.26
C PRO A 247 21.24 -9.64 4.95
N LYS A 248 21.28 -8.96 6.09
CA LYS A 248 20.10 -8.55 6.84
C LYS A 248 20.12 -7.05 7.03
N TRP A 249 18.96 -6.41 6.87
CA TRP A 249 18.69 -5.03 7.23
C TRP A 249 17.60 -4.99 8.29
N THR A 250 17.86 -4.36 9.43
CA THR A 250 16.90 -4.25 10.54
C THR A 250 16.43 -2.80 10.68
N GLY A 251 15.13 -2.59 10.77
CA GLY A 251 14.53 -1.28 10.95
C GLY A 251 13.78 -0.77 9.72
N GLU A 252 13.57 0.55 9.66
CA GLU A 252 12.88 1.17 8.53
C GLU A 252 13.71 1.16 7.25
N LEU A 253 13.02 1.26 6.12
CA LEU A 253 13.62 1.54 4.83
C LEU A 253 13.32 3.02 4.49
N TYR A 254 14.27 3.89 4.81
CA TYR A 254 14.10 5.33 4.77
C TYR A 254 14.43 5.93 3.42
N LEU A 255 13.52 6.75 2.88
CA LEU A 255 13.76 7.58 1.71
C LEU A 255 14.03 9.05 2.15
N GLU A 256 15.26 9.51 1.99
CA GLU A 256 15.62 10.87 2.35
C GLU A 256 15.17 11.92 1.33
N TYR A 257 14.92 11.52 0.10
CA TYR A 257 14.72 12.45 -1.02
C TYR A 257 13.38 13.21 -0.93
N HIS A 258 12.29 12.55 -0.50
CA HIS A 258 10.94 13.11 -0.45
C HIS A 258 10.47 13.49 0.96
N ARG A 259 11.35 13.96 1.83
CA ARG A 259 11.01 14.30 3.24
C ARG A 259 9.88 15.32 3.41
N GLY A 260 9.70 16.23 2.45
CA GLY A 260 8.61 17.20 2.46
C GLY A 260 7.22 16.58 2.44
N THR A 261 7.09 15.34 1.98
CA THR A 261 5.82 14.61 1.91
C THR A 261 5.20 14.30 3.27
N TYR A 262 5.96 14.29 4.36
CA TYR A 262 5.43 14.14 5.71
C TYR A 262 4.54 15.30 6.16
N THR A 263 4.70 16.48 5.57
CA THR A 263 3.97 17.69 5.97
C THR A 263 3.18 18.36 4.85
N SER A 264 3.48 18.04 3.58
CA SER A 264 2.75 18.57 2.42
C SER A 264 1.27 18.20 2.46
N MET A 265 0.39 19.09 2.01
CA MET A 265 -1.06 18.85 1.97
C MET A 265 -1.63 18.37 3.31
N ALA A 266 -1.32 19.08 4.39
CA ALA A 266 -1.69 18.74 5.78
C ALA A 266 -3.19 18.45 5.96
N ARG A 267 -4.06 19.11 5.19
CA ARG A 267 -5.51 18.82 5.17
C ARG A 267 -5.80 17.37 4.85
N ASN A 268 -5.16 16.80 3.83
CA ASN A 268 -5.34 15.40 3.43
C ASN A 268 -4.88 14.44 4.53
N LYS A 269 -3.75 14.73 5.17
CA LYS A 269 -3.25 13.93 6.29
C LYS A 269 -4.20 13.96 7.48
N ARG A 270 -4.79 15.14 7.75
CA ARG A 270 -5.81 15.28 8.78
C ARG A 270 -7.09 14.51 8.44
N TYR A 271 -7.55 14.55 7.18
CA TYR A 271 -8.69 13.76 6.73
C TYR A 271 -8.41 12.26 6.86
N ASN A 272 -7.26 11.80 6.38
CA ASN A 272 -6.88 10.38 6.52
C ASN A 272 -6.96 9.93 7.98
N ARG A 273 -6.33 10.66 8.91
CA ARG A 273 -6.34 10.29 10.33
C ARG A 273 -7.77 10.33 10.92
N LYS A 274 -8.58 11.30 10.51
CA LYS A 274 -9.96 11.41 10.95
C LYS A 274 -10.89 10.36 10.32
N ALA A 275 -10.50 9.72 9.24
CA ALA A 275 -11.26 8.63 8.64
C ALA A 275 -10.84 7.26 9.21
N GLU A 276 -9.53 7.02 9.38
CA GLU A 276 -9.02 5.74 9.87
C GLU A 276 -9.66 5.28 11.19
N PHE A 277 -9.77 6.16 12.17
CA PHE A 277 -10.33 5.79 13.48
C PHE A 277 -11.85 5.64 13.46
N PRO A 278 -12.63 6.64 13.01
CA PRO A 278 -14.09 6.50 12.98
C PRO A 278 -14.57 5.31 12.16
N THR A 279 -13.91 4.96 11.06
CA THR A 279 -14.30 3.77 10.29
C THR A 279 -14.14 2.49 11.10
N GLN A 280 -13.04 2.33 11.87
CA GLN A 280 -12.86 1.20 12.78
C GLN A 280 -13.92 1.19 13.89
N ASP A 281 -14.15 2.34 14.52
CA ASP A 281 -15.13 2.50 15.60
C ASP A 281 -16.54 2.18 15.10
N THR A 282 -16.89 2.63 13.89
CA THR A 282 -18.18 2.36 13.25
C THR A 282 -18.38 0.87 12.98
N GLU A 283 -17.36 0.17 12.48
CA GLU A 283 -17.41 -1.29 12.29
C GLU A 283 -17.62 -2.02 13.62
N PHE A 284 -16.86 -1.64 14.65
CA PHE A 284 -16.99 -2.24 15.99
C PHE A 284 -18.40 -2.04 16.56
N LEU A 285 -18.92 -0.80 16.50
CA LEU A 285 -20.27 -0.47 16.93
C LEU A 285 -21.33 -1.24 16.14
N ALA A 286 -21.19 -1.35 14.83
CA ALA A 286 -22.12 -2.09 14.00
C ALA A 286 -22.18 -3.59 14.37
N VAL A 287 -21.05 -4.19 14.74
CA VAL A 287 -21.00 -5.56 15.26
C VAL A 287 -21.71 -5.68 16.60
N CYS A 288 -21.40 -4.78 17.54
CA CYS A 288 -22.04 -4.75 18.87
C CYS A 288 -23.56 -4.55 18.74
N ASP A 289 -23.98 -3.63 17.90
CA ASP A 289 -25.39 -3.37 17.62
C ASP A 289 -26.08 -4.60 17.03
N GLY A 290 -25.48 -5.28 16.07
CA GLY A 290 -25.99 -6.53 15.53
C GLY A 290 -26.18 -7.61 16.60
N LEU A 291 -25.23 -7.73 17.54
CA LEU A 291 -25.30 -8.71 18.64
C LEU A 291 -26.36 -8.38 19.69
N ILE A 292 -26.58 -7.10 19.98
CA ILE A 292 -27.46 -6.64 21.07
C ILE A 292 -28.88 -6.37 20.58
N SER A 293 -29.02 -5.65 19.46
CA SER A 293 -30.33 -5.22 18.90
C SER A 293 -30.83 -6.09 17.75
N GLY A 294 -29.98 -6.94 17.16
CA GLY A 294 -30.28 -7.68 15.96
C GLY A 294 -30.21 -6.86 14.67
N ALA A 295 -29.61 -5.68 14.69
CA ALA A 295 -29.46 -4.81 13.53
C ALA A 295 -28.60 -5.47 12.43
N ALA A 296 -28.95 -5.26 11.16
CA ALA A 296 -28.15 -5.74 10.05
C ALA A 296 -26.82 -4.98 9.96
N TYR A 297 -25.73 -5.72 9.72
CA TYR A 297 -24.41 -5.12 9.51
C TYR A 297 -24.36 -4.38 8.15
N PRO A 298 -24.03 -3.09 8.11
CA PRO A 298 -24.09 -2.26 6.90
C PRO A 298 -22.85 -2.48 6.00
N ARG A 299 -22.68 -3.70 5.51
CA ARG A 299 -21.48 -4.16 4.80
C ARG A 299 -21.13 -3.30 3.60
N GLU A 300 -22.09 -3.05 2.71
CA GLU A 300 -21.83 -2.35 1.44
C GLU A 300 -21.36 -0.91 1.68
N GLU A 301 -21.98 -0.23 2.66
CA GLU A 301 -21.60 1.14 3.02
C GLU A 301 -20.21 1.18 3.64
N LEU A 302 -19.90 0.26 4.57
CA LEU A 302 -18.59 0.18 5.20
C LEU A 302 -17.49 -0.27 4.24
N ASP A 303 -17.76 -1.22 3.34
CA ASP A 303 -16.80 -1.60 2.30
C ASP A 303 -16.50 -0.39 1.38
N SER A 304 -17.51 0.38 1.00
CA SER A 304 -17.34 1.60 0.19
C SER A 304 -16.51 2.68 0.91
N VAL A 305 -16.78 2.91 2.20
CA VAL A 305 -15.98 3.83 3.04
C VAL A 305 -14.54 3.37 3.12
N CYS A 306 -14.31 2.09 3.42
CA CYS A 306 -12.96 1.52 3.49
C CYS A 306 -12.20 1.68 2.16
N GLU A 307 -12.80 1.32 1.03
CA GLU A 307 -12.16 1.45 -0.29
C GLU A 307 -11.80 2.89 -0.61
N ALA A 308 -12.65 3.87 -0.25
CA ALA A 308 -12.36 5.29 -0.43
C ALA A 308 -11.18 5.75 0.45
N VAL A 309 -11.11 5.33 1.72
CA VAL A 309 -9.95 5.62 2.59
C VAL A 309 -8.69 5.02 1.99
N LEU A 310 -8.71 3.73 1.60
CA LEU A 310 -7.57 3.02 1.05
C LEU A 310 -7.06 3.64 -0.26
N ARG A 311 -7.97 4.06 -1.16
CA ARG A 311 -7.62 4.78 -2.40
C ARG A 311 -6.88 6.08 -2.12
N ASN A 312 -7.36 6.87 -1.15
CA ASN A 312 -6.75 8.14 -0.75
C ASN A 312 -5.39 7.97 -0.03
N GLN A 313 -5.00 6.75 0.32
CA GLN A 313 -3.67 6.42 0.85
C GLN A 313 -2.65 6.10 -0.23
N PHE A 314 -3.01 6.19 -1.52
CA PHE A 314 -2.06 6.06 -2.62
C PHE A 314 -0.84 6.97 -2.42
N HIS A 315 0.35 6.46 -2.79
CA HIS A 315 1.63 7.10 -2.45
C HIS A 315 1.87 8.48 -3.07
N ASP A 316 1.03 8.91 -4.01
CA ASP A 316 1.02 10.28 -4.55
C ASP A 316 -0.17 11.12 -4.05
N ILE A 317 -1.13 10.54 -3.35
CA ILE A 317 -2.27 11.30 -2.77
C ILE A 317 -1.94 11.69 -1.33
N LEU A 318 -1.77 10.72 -0.44
CA LEU A 318 -1.54 10.98 0.99
C LEU A 318 -0.27 11.82 1.25
N PRO A 319 0.87 11.56 0.59
CA PRO A 319 2.09 12.37 0.72
C PRO A 319 1.97 13.82 0.24
N GLY A 320 1.06 14.13 -0.66
CA GLY A 320 0.89 15.51 -1.14
C GLY A 320 1.58 15.82 -2.47
N SER A 321 1.87 14.82 -3.29
CA SER A 321 2.62 14.92 -4.55
C SER A 321 1.77 14.90 -5.82
N SER A 322 0.44 14.85 -5.68
CA SER A 322 -0.50 14.90 -6.81
C SER A 322 -0.80 16.34 -7.28
N ILE A 323 -1.56 16.43 -8.38
CA ILE A 323 -2.08 17.70 -8.90
C ILE A 323 -3.27 18.21 -8.06
N LYS A 324 -3.63 19.47 -8.25
CA LYS A 324 -4.68 20.14 -7.47
C LYS A 324 -6.03 19.42 -7.55
N GLU A 325 -6.41 18.98 -8.75
CA GLU A 325 -7.69 18.32 -9.02
C GLU A 325 -7.87 17.07 -8.16
N VAL A 326 -6.82 16.28 -7.98
CA VAL A 326 -6.83 15.09 -7.11
C VAL A 326 -7.15 15.48 -5.66
N TYR A 327 -6.68 16.64 -5.18
CA TYR A 327 -6.98 17.09 -3.82
C TYR A 327 -8.37 17.71 -3.67
N ASP A 328 -8.93 18.21 -4.74
CA ASP A 328 -10.33 18.66 -4.76
C ASP A 328 -11.26 17.42 -4.68
N ASP A 329 -11.00 16.39 -5.49
CA ASP A 329 -11.74 15.11 -5.45
C ASP A 329 -11.57 14.39 -4.11
N SER A 330 -10.35 14.29 -3.61
CA SER A 330 -10.03 13.67 -2.32
C SER A 330 -10.76 14.34 -1.16
N LYS A 331 -10.88 15.68 -1.18
CA LYS A 331 -11.64 16.41 -0.18
C LYS A 331 -13.11 16.01 -0.21
N GLU A 332 -13.72 16.00 -1.38
CA GLU A 332 -15.14 15.64 -1.55
C GLU A 332 -15.39 14.18 -1.11
N GLU A 333 -14.50 13.27 -1.45
CA GLU A 333 -14.58 11.87 -1.00
C GLU A 333 -14.51 11.75 0.52
N TYR A 334 -13.54 12.41 1.17
CA TYR A 334 -13.43 12.39 2.63
C TYR A 334 -14.65 13.00 3.33
N GLU A 335 -15.21 14.10 2.81
CA GLU A 335 -16.41 14.70 3.35
C GLU A 335 -17.62 13.76 3.26
N LYS A 336 -17.76 13.03 2.15
CA LYS A 336 -18.82 12.02 1.95
C LYS A 336 -18.66 10.83 2.90
N LEU A 337 -17.46 10.23 2.94
CA LEU A 337 -17.23 9.03 3.76
C LEU A 337 -17.38 9.33 5.27
N LEU A 338 -16.91 10.49 5.74
CA LEU A 338 -17.05 10.89 7.13
C LEU A 338 -18.52 11.12 7.51
N ALA A 339 -19.35 11.62 6.58
CA ALA A 339 -20.78 11.75 6.80
C ALA A 339 -21.48 10.37 6.90
N VAL A 340 -21.04 9.38 6.10
CA VAL A 340 -21.54 8.00 6.20
C VAL A 340 -21.15 7.39 7.54
N ASP A 341 -19.88 7.47 7.96
CA ASP A 341 -19.40 6.96 9.25
C ASP A 341 -20.18 7.60 10.41
N SER A 342 -20.33 8.93 10.44
CA SER A 342 -21.12 9.63 11.47
C SER A 342 -22.55 9.11 11.56
N ARG A 343 -23.23 8.97 10.43
CA ARG A 343 -24.61 8.49 10.38
C ARG A 343 -24.74 7.06 10.90
N LEU A 344 -23.86 6.16 10.48
CA LEU A 344 -23.85 4.76 10.91
C LEU A 344 -23.53 4.63 12.40
N MET A 345 -22.52 5.37 12.87
CA MET A 345 -22.14 5.43 14.29
C MET A 345 -23.29 5.92 15.17
N GLU A 346 -23.92 7.06 14.81
CA GLU A 346 -25.05 7.60 15.56
C GLU A 346 -26.24 6.62 15.62
N ALA A 347 -26.53 5.94 14.51
CA ALA A 347 -27.62 4.97 14.46
C ALA A 347 -27.36 3.77 15.40
N SER A 348 -26.13 3.24 15.40
CA SER A 348 -25.72 2.15 16.29
C SER A 348 -25.70 2.58 17.76
N LEU A 349 -25.12 3.74 18.06
CA LEU A 349 -25.08 4.29 19.42
C LEU A 349 -26.50 4.49 19.99
N LYS A 350 -27.45 5.04 19.22
CA LYS A 350 -28.84 5.23 19.66
C LYS A 350 -29.48 3.89 20.08
N ARG A 351 -29.29 2.82 19.30
CA ARG A 351 -29.83 1.49 19.64
C ARG A 351 -29.15 0.88 20.86
N LEU A 352 -27.81 0.97 20.92
CA LEU A 352 -27.04 0.45 22.04
C LEU A 352 -27.39 1.16 23.37
N VAL A 353 -27.47 2.51 23.36
CA VAL A 353 -27.86 3.29 24.53
C VAL A 353 -29.26 2.92 25.00
N SER A 354 -30.21 2.70 24.06
CA SER A 354 -31.58 2.31 24.40
C SER A 354 -31.68 0.94 25.07
N ALA A 355 -30.63 0.09 24.94
CA ALA A 355 -30.56 -1.20 25.59
C ALA A 355 -29.89 -1.17 27.00
N ILE A 356 -29.39 0.00 27.42
CA ILE A 356 -28.74 0.17 28.72
C ILE A 356 -29.79 0.67 29.74
N ASP A 357 -29.94 -0.07 30.86
CA ASP A 357 -30.72 0.41 31.99
C ASP A 357 -29.86 1.37 32.83
N ALA A 358 -30.05 2.67 32.60
CA ALA A 358 -29.27 3.72 33.22
C ALA A 358 -30.19 4.84 33.77
N PRO A 359 -29.79 5.53 34.85
CA PRO A 359 -30.55 6.69 35.38
C PRO A 359 -30.67 7.79 34.34
N GLU A 360 -31.72 8.60 34.48
CA GLU A 360 -31.90 9.80 33.67
C GLU A 360 -30.68 10.73 33.81
N GLY A 361 -30.17 11.22 32.70
CA GLY A 361 -28.98 12.09 32.65
C GLY A 361 -27.64 11.34 32.74
N ALA A 362 -27.65 10.02 32.72
CA ALA A 362 -26.42 9.25 32.65
C ALA A 362 -25.71 9.45 31.30
N LEU A 363 -24.37 9.48 31.33
CA LEU A 363 -23.51 9.54 30.16
C LEU A 363 -22.89 8.15 29.92
N ALA A 364 -23.18 7.56 28.76
CA ALA A 364 -22.55 6.32 28.33
C ALA A 364 -21.26 6.62 27.56
N VAL A 365 -20.16 6.09 28.05
CA VAL A 365 -18.83 6.20 27.39
C VAL A 365 -18.40 4.84 26.88
N TYR A 366 -18.04 4.78 25.60
CA TYR A 366 -17.59 3.56 24.93
C TYR A 366 -16.10 3.64 24.65
N ASN A 367 -15.38 2.61 25.07
CA ASN A 367 -13.98 2.40 24.70
C ASN A 367 -13.91 1.36 23.58
N PHE A 368 -13.44 1.77 22.38
CA PHE A 368 -13.29 0.90 21.22
C PHE A 368 -11.91 0.22 21.14
N GLY A 369 -10.99 0.60 22.03
CA GLY A 369 -9.67 -0.01 22.11
C GLY A 369 -9.63 -1.26 22.99
N PRO A 370 -8.60 -2.11 22.82
CA PRO A 370 -8.44 -3.33 23.61
C PRO A 370 -7.95 -3.06 25.04
N GLU A 371 -7.55 -1.85 25.36
CA GLU A 371 -6.94 -1.47 26.63
C GLU A 371 -7.86 -0.56 27.43
N VAL A 372 -7.79 -0.68 28.76
CA VAL A 372 -8.43 0.31 29.64
C VAL A 372 -7.62 1.60 29.57
N LYS A 373 -8.27 2.69 29.23
CA LYS A 373 -7.64 4.00 29.08
C LYS A 373 -8.26 5.02 30.01
N ALA A 374 -7.44 5.96 30.49
CA ALA A 374 -7.89 7.20 31.09
C ALA A 374 -7.72 8.30 30.03
N GLU A 375 -8.81 8.67 29.40
CA GLU A 375 -8.83 9.68 28.34
C GLU A 375 -9.86 10.77 28.64
N VAL A 376 -9.68 11.92 28.00
CA VAL A 376 -10.63 13.02 28.09
C VAL A 376 -11.84 12.73 27.20
N VAL A 377 -13.02 12.71 27.79
CA VAL A 377 -14.28 12.53 27.04
C VAL A 377 -14.93 13.88 26.80
N GLU A 378 -15.23 14.17 25.54
CA GLU A 378 -15.99 15.36 25.14
C GLU A 378 -17.46 15.03 24.99
N PHE A 379 -18.33 15.86 25.57
CA PHE A 379 -19.78 15.76 25.41
C PHE A 379 -20.44 17.13 25.38
N TYR A 380 -21.65 17.18 24.84
CA TYR A 380 -22.46 18.39 24.80
C TYR A 380 -23.37 18.46 26.05
N TYR A 381 -23.39 19.59 26.73
CA TYR A 381 -24.25 19.83 27.88
C TYR A 381 -24.82 21.24 27.86
N GLU A 382 -26.16 21.34 27.75
CA GLU A 382 -26.89 22.59 27.80
C GLU A 382 -27.04 23.03 29.26
N GLY A 383 -26.41 24.13 29.61
CA GLY A 383 -26.52 24.69 30.97
C GLY A 383 -25.17 25.13 31.55
N GLY A 384 -25.16 25.25 32.87
CA GLY A 384 -23.96 25.66 33.61
C GLY A 384 -22.84 24.61 33.61
N TRP A 385 -22.09 24.54 34.69
CA TRP A 385 -21.07 23.51 34.88
C TRP A 385 -21.72 22.21 35.39
N PRO A 386 -21.70 21.10 34.64
CA PRO A 386 -22.22 19.86 35.15
C PRO A 386 -21.33 19.30 36.28
N VAL A 387 -21.91 18.52 37.15
CA VAL A 387 -21.16 17.70 38.12
C VAL A 387 -21.29 16.27 37.66
N VAL A 388 -20.16 15.64 37.35
CA VAL A 388 -20.12 14.28 36.80
C VAL A 388 -19.53 13.34 37.85
N TYR A 389 -20.11 12.16 37.99
CA TYR A 389 -19.64 11.10 38.86
C TYR A 389 -19.41 9.80 38.09
N ASP A 390 -18.33 9.09 38.42
CA ASP A 390 -18.07 7.74 38.04
C ASP A 390 -18.29 6.88 39.31
N GLY A 391 -19.45 6.26 39.42
CA GLY A 391 -19.93 5.70 40.65
C GLY A 391 -20.08 6.77 41.75
N GLU A 392 -19.34 6.62 42.85
CA GLU A 392 -19.30 7.61 43.95
C GLU A 392 -18.19 8.68 43.76
N ARG A 393 -17.31 8.49 42.80
CA ARG A 393 -16.17 9.37 42.57
C ARG A 393 -16.56 10.57 41.71
N LYS A 394 -16.36 11.77 42.23
CA LYS A 394 -16.51 13.00 41.46
C LYS A 394 -15.39 13.11 40.44
N VAL A 395 -15.74 13.32 39.15
CA VAL A 395 -14.82 13.50 38.04
C VAL A 395 -14.63 15.00 37.79
N SER A 396 -13.42 15.39 37.40
CA SER A 396 -13.10 16.78 37.02
C SER A 396 -13.78 17.14 35.70
N VAL A 397 -14.33 18.35 35.63
CA VAL A 397 -15.03 18.85 34.44
C VAL A 397 -14.37 20.13 33.97
N GLN A 398 -14.19 20.27 32.67
CA GLN A 398 -13.75 21.51 32.02
C GLN A 398 -14.75 21.93 30.94
N LYS A 399 -15.01 23.20 30.80
CA LYS A 399 -15.82 23.77 29.67
C LYS A 399 -14.92 24.62 28.77
N SER A 400 -15.16 24.51 27.45
CA SER A 400 -14.56 25.37 26.44
C SER A 400 -15.61 25.68 25.39
N GLY A 401 -16.19 26.90 25.46
CA GLY A 401 -17.37 27.27 24.69
C GLY A 401 -18.58 26.40 25.06
N GLU A 402 -19.21 25.76 24.07
CA GLU A 402 -20.36 24.87 24.25
C GLU A 402 -19.96 23.41 24.60
N ARG A 403 -18.67 23.11 24.51
CA ARG A 403 -18.14 21.75 24.77
C ARG A 403 -17.79 21.54 26.24
N THR A 404 -18.10 20.37 26.73
CA THR A 404 -17.76 19.93 28.07
C THR A 404 -16.82 18.71 28.00
N TYR A 405 -15.84 18.66 28.87
CA TYR A 405 -14.80 17.63 28.92
C TYR A 405 -14.73 17.04 30.33
N ILE A 406 -14.60 15.72 30.43
CA ILE A 406 -14.36 14.96 31.67
C ILE A 406 -13.16 14.04 31.54
#